data_07ab39733fd9fefc81bc7c72037de1b7
#
_entry.id   07ab39733fd9fefc81bc7c72037de1b7
#
_cell.length_a   1.000
_cell.length_b   1.000
_cell.length_c   1.000
_cell.angle_alpha   90.00
_cell.angle_beta   90.00
_cell.angle_gamma   90.00
#
_symmetry.space_group_name_H-M   'P 1'
#
loop_
_entity.id
_entity.type
_entity.pdbx_description
1 polymer ?
#
loop_
_entity_poly.entity_id
_entity_poly.type
_entity_poly.pdbx_seq_one_letter_code
_entity_poly.pdbx_strand_id
1 'polypeptide(L)' 'MKRTQEELQSIVYSESIRTKRNKLLKESDWTQVVDAPVDQAAWAAYRQALRDITSQADFPNEVTWPTQP' A
#
# COMPACT_ATOMS: atom_id res chain seq x y z
N MET A 1 -25.37 -16.11 7.72
CA MET A 1 -24.46 -17.07 7.08
C MET A 1 -23.04 -16.90 7.65
N LYS A 2 -22.42 -17.99 8.03
CA LYS A 2 -21.04 -17.93 8.54
C LYS A 2 -20.08 -17.89 7.35
N ARG A 3 -19.06 -17.05 7.44
CA ARG A 3 -17.98 -17.01 6.45
C ARG A 3 -17.06 -18.21 6.64
N THR A 4 -16.48 -18.69 5.54
CA THR A 4 -15.46 -19.74 5.61
C THR A 4 -14.20 -19.20 6.26
N GLN A 5 -13.34 -20.11 6.73
CA GLN A 5 -12.05 -19.71 7.29
C GLN A 5 -11.16 -19.01 6.26
N GLU A 6 -11.22 -19.44 5.00
CA GLU A 6 -10.48 -18.80 3.90
C GLU A 6 -10.97 -17.37 3.68
N GLU A 7 -12.28 -17.13 3.72
CA GLU A 7 -12.84 -15.80 3.60
C GLU A 7 -12.40 -14.90 4.75
N LEU A 8 -12.37 -15.43 5.98
CA LEU A 8 -11.93 -14.68 7.15
C LEU A 8 -10.44 -14.34 7.06
N GLN A 9 -9.60 -15.28 6.61
CA GLN A 9 -8.17 -15.04 6.42
C GLN A 9 -7.93 -13.98 5.35
N SER A 10 -8.67 -14.04 4.25
CA SER A 10 -8.58 -13.07 3.16
C SER A 10 -8.91 -11.66 3.66
N ILE A 11 -9.93 -11.51 4.49
CA ILE A 11 -10.30 -10.22 5.09
C ILE A 11 -9.18 -9.71 6.00
N VAL A 12 -8.62 -10.58 6.85
CA VAL A 12 -7.54 -10.20 7.77
C VAL A 12 -6.30 -9.76 7.00
N TYR A 13 -5.90 -10.50 5.97
CA TYR A 13 -4.76 -10.12 5.13
C TYR A 13 -4.99 -8.80 4.42
N SER A 14 -6.17 -8.62 3.86
CA SER A 14 -6.56 -7.39 3.17
C SER A 14 -6.46 -6.18 4.10
N GLU A 15 -6.99 -6.27 5.31
CA GLU A 15 -6.94 -5.19 6.29
C GLU A 15 -5.51 -4.89 6.74
N SER A 16 -4.72 -5.92 6.99
CA SER A 16 -3.32 -5.79 7.40
C SER A 16 -2.50 -5.07 6.32
N ILE A 17 -2.69 -5.45 5.07
CA ILE A 17 -2.00 -4.83 3.93
C ILE A 17 -2.40 -3.38 3.79
N ARG A 18 -3.69 -3.08 3.88
CA ARG A 18 -4.19 -1.70 3.79
C ARG A 18 -3.66 -0.82 4.92
N THR A 19 -3.59 -1.36 6.13
CA THR A 19 -3.05 -0.64 7.28
C THR A 19 -1.58 -0.28 7.06
N LYS A 20 -0.77 -1.23 6.61
CA LYS A 20 0.63 -0.98 6.29
C LYS A 20 0.77 0.04 5.16
N ARG A 21 0.00 -0.12 4.09
CA ARG A 21 -0.03 0.83 2.97
C ARG A 21 -0.34 2.24 3.45
N ASN A 22 -1.38 2.39 4.24
CA ASN A 22 -1.82 3.70 4.73
C ASN A 22 -0.77 4.34 5.62
N LYS A 23 -0.07 3.55 6.43
CA LYS A 23 1.04 4.03 7.25
C LYS A 23 2.18 4.55 6.37
N LEU A 24 2.55 3.79 5.34
CA LEU A 24 3.62 4.19 4.42
C LEU A 24 3.24 5.46 3.63
N LEU A 25 1.98 5.58 3.23
CA LEU A 25 1.49 6.79 2.58
C LEU A 25 1.58 7.99 3.52
N LYS A 26 1.13 7.83 4.76
CA LYS A 26 1.18 8.91 5.75
C LYS A 26 2.62 9.33 6.05
N GLU A 27 3.52 8.38 6.21
CA GLU A 27 4.93 8.64 6.50
C GLU A 27 5.64 9.35 5.34
N SER A 28 5.14 9.22 4.12
CA SER A 28 5.72 9.82 2.93
C SER A 28 4.98 11.05 2.42
N ASP A 29 3.93 11.51 3.10
CA ASP A 29 3.15 12.69 2.67
C ASP A 29 4.03 13.94 2.55
N TRP A 30 5.01 14.10 3.44
CA TRP A 30 5.91 15.25 3.43
C TRP A 30 6.72 15.37 2.14
N THR A 31 6.93 14.25 1.42
CA THR A 31 7.70 14.25 0.17
C THR A 31 7.00 15.00 -0.95
N GLN A 32 5.71 15.25 -0.82
CA GLN A 32 4.88 15.87 -1.85
C GLN A 32 4.59 17.35 -1.57
N VAL A 33 5.17 17.92 -0.50
CA VAL A 33 5.06 19.37 -0.28
C VAL A 33 6.03 20.11 -1.20
N VAL A 34 5.70 21.37 -1.52
CA VAL A 34 6.38 22.14 -2.58
C VAL A 34 7.90 22.19 -2.40
N ASP A 35 8.40 22.34 -1.21
CA ASP A 35 9.83 22.56 -0.95
C ASP A 35 10.53 21.31 -0.37
N ALA A 36 9.94 20.13 -0.48
CA ALA A 36 10.56 18.92 0.04
C ALA A 36 11.90 18.65 -0.69
N PRO A 37 13.01 18.44 0.04
CA PRO A 37 14.33 18.28 -0.56
C PRO A 37 14.58 16.85 -1.06
N VAL A 38 13.67 16.33 -1.87
CA VAL A 38 13.70 14.96 -2.39
C VAL A 38 13.26 14.95 -3.86
N ASP A 39 13.51 13.84 -4.55
CA ASP A 39 12.97 13.61 -5.88
C ASP A 39 11.48 13.35 -5.79
N GLN A 40 10.68 14.41 -5.91
CA GLN A 40 9.23 14.33 -5.72
C GLN A 40 8.56 13.43 -6.76
N ALA A 41 9.08 13.38 -7.99
CA ALA A 41 8.53 12.52 -9.03
C ALA A 41 8.73 11.04 -8.70
N ALA A 42 9.92 10.67 -8.22
CA ALA A 42 10.20 9.29 -7.79
C ALA A 42 9.32 8.89 -6.60
N TRP A 43 9.15 9.77 -5.63
CA TRP A 43 8.27 9.52 -4.49
C TRP A 43 6.80 9.44 -4.90
N ALA A 44 6.37 10.26 -5.87
CA ALA A 44 5.01 10.19 -6.38
C ALA A 44 4.74 8.84 -7.05
N ALA A 45 5.70 8.31 -7.81
CA ALA A 45 5.58 6.98 -8.42
C ALA A 45 5.50 5.87 -7.37
N TYR A 46 6.34 5.93 -6.34
CA TYR A 46 6.30 5.00 -5.20
C TYR A 46 4.93 5.04 -4.51
N ARG A 47 4.42 6.24 -4.22
CA ARG A 47 3.12 6.42 -3.57
C ARG A 47 1.97 5.91 -4.43
N GLN A 48 2.05 6.09 -5.74
CA GLN A 48 1.05 5.54 -6.66
C GLN A 48 1.07 4.01 -6.64
N ALA A 49 2.26 3.41 -6.62
CA ALA A 49 2.40 1.96 -6.51
C ALA A 49 1.81 1.44 -5.19
N LEU A 50 1.94 2.20 -4.09
CA LEU A 50 1.28 1.85 -2.83
C LEU A 50 -0.25 1.85 -2.96
N ARG A 51 -0.81 2.84 -3.64
CA ARG A 51 -2.26 2.91 -3.87
C ARG A 51 -2.74 1.74 -4.72
N ASP A 52 -1.93 1.29 -5.66
CA ASP A 52 -2.27 0.22 -6.60
C ASP A 52 -2.08 -1.19 -6.03
N ILE A 53 -1.60 -1.32 -4.80
CA ILE A 53 -1.38 -2.62 -4.17
C ILE A 53 -2.63 -3.49 -4.20
N THR A 54 -3.79 -2.90 -3.92
CA THR A 54 -5.05 -3.64 -3.90
C THR A 54 -5.50 -4.10 -5.29
N SER A 55 -4.86 -3.60 -6.34
CA SER A 55 -5.14 -3.99 -7.73
C SER A 55 -4.20 -5.09 -8.23
N GLN A 56 -3.23 -5.53 -7.43
CA GLN A 56 -2.34 -6.63 -7.82
C GLN A 56 -3.12 -7.94 -7.96
N ALA A 57 -2.70 -8.78 -8.92
CA ALA A 57 -3.43 -9.98 -9.28
C ALA A 57 -3.63 -10.97 -8.12
N ASP A 58 -2.63 -11.09 -7.24
CA ASP A 58 -2.66 -12.05 -6.14
C ASP A 58 -3.11 -11.44 -4.81
N PHE A 59 -3.50 -10.16 -4.81
CA PHE A 59 -4.02 -9.52 -3.60
C PHE A 59 -5.27 -10.27 -3.10
N PRO A 60 -5.43 -10.50 -1.80
CA PRO A 60 -4.55 -10.12 -0.69
C PRO A 60 -3.55 -11.21 -0.27
N ASN A 61 -3.51 -12.34 -0.95
CA ASN A 61 -2.70 -13.49 -0.54
C ASN A 61 -1.20 -13.26 -0.74
N GLU A 62 -0.84 -12.54 -1.80
CA GLU A 62 0.53 -12.21 -2.11
C GLU A 62 0.59 -10.78 -2.63
N VAL A 63 1.51 -9.98 -2.09
CA VAL A 63 1.65 -8.57 -2.44
C VAL A 63 3.13 -8.26 -2.66
N THR A 64 3.44 -7.61 -3.78
CA THR A 64 4.76 -7.07 -4.04
C THR A 64 4.78 -5.61 -3.59
N TRP A 65 5.56 -5.33 -2.54
CA TRP A 65 5.70 -3.97 -2.02
C TRP A 65 6.65 -3.16 -2.89
N PRO A 66 6.28 -1.92 -3.26
CA PRO A 66 7.20 -1.07 -4.01
C PRO A 66 8.41 -0.69 -3.15
N THR A 67 9.54 -0.46 -3.82
CA THR A 67 10.77 -0.03 -3.17
C THR A 67 10.79 1.49 -3.07
N GLN A 68 11.14 2.01 -1.90
CA GLN A 68 11.29 3.46 -1.70
C GLN A 68 12.43 4.00 -2.57
N PRO A 69 12.26 5.21 -3.10
CA PRO A 69 13.30 5.89 -3.87
C PRO A 69 14.59 6.12 -3.09
#